data_e8b1f3734434a3c4cb70c13189c8fe86
#
_entry.id   e8b1f3734434a3c4cb70c13189c8fe86
#
_cell.length_a   1.000
_cell.length_b   1.000
_cell.length_c   1.000
_cell.angle_alpha   90.00
_cell.angle_beta   90.00
_cell.angle_gamma   90.00
#
_symmetry.space_group_name_H-M   'P 1'
#
loop_
_entity.id
_entity.type
_entity.pdbx_description
1 polymer ?
#
loop_
_entity_poly.entity_id
_entity_poly.type
_entity_poly.pdbx_seq_one_letter_code
_entity_poly.pdbx_strand_id
1 'polypeptide(L)'
;DDVSVLGPGSSDTVTEIKIEAESYTNTVDVGLENGDTTVGYFDGGEILEYSFTVETAGNYLAKYHVASNDGKDPGLNIKIDGSLADIVTVPATGGWGNFQTIEGRVIAMSAGTYALSVESVDGGVNVDWYSFTLTDAAASEPPPSESELGTGMDNVLNIDEVIDFNSMTADYGLDDFGGNISTVVADPTDATNSVVSVIKGTETWSGTTVARGKVVYPITEAAPGMSIRVWSPEAGITVKLKLEESGNADNSVETDAVTTKAQEWETLVFDFSKPSEGTSAMNASHVYDTLSVFLNFGSAGTSETYYFDDVRYIGVVPPSVAASALE
;
A
#
# COMPACT_ATOMS: atom_id res chain seq x y z
N ASP A 1 16.81 49.75 -41.73
CA ASP A 1 16.93 49.97 -40.27
C ASP A 1 15.92 49.07 -39.57
N ASP A 2 16.40 47.91 -39.18
CA ASP A 2 15.59 46.88 -38.52
C ASP A 2 15.88 47.02 -37.01
N VAL A 3 14.93 47.62 -36.30
CA VAL A 3 14.98 47.73 -34.84
C VAL A 3 14.30 46.51 -34.24
N SER A 4 15.08 45.49 -33.93
CA SER A 4 14.58 44.37 -33.11
C SER A 4 14.39 44.84 -31.66
N VAL A 5 13.14 45.00 -31.26
CA VAL A 5 12.76 45.22 -29.88
C VAL A 5 12.95 43.88 -29.11
N LEU A 6 14.02 43.81 -28.35
CA LEU A 6 14.16 42.79 -27.31
C LEU A 6 13.12 43.09 -26.22
N GLY A 7 12.13 42.26 -26.12
CA GLY A 7 11.20 42.27 -25.00
C GLY A 7 11.93 42.02 -23.67
N PRO A 8 11.44 42.55 -22.53
CA PRO A 8 12.04 42.32 -21.24
C PRO A 8 12.06 40.83 -20.97
N GLY A 9 13.24 40.27 -20.69
CA GLY A 9 13.37 38.88 -20.25
C GLY A 9 12.57 38.72 -18.97
N SER A 10 11.58 37.84 -19.00
CA SER A 10 10.92 37.32 -17.80
C SER A 10 12.02 36.63 -16.99
N SER A 11 12.41 37.22 -15.88
CA SER A 11 13.05 36.43 -14.83
C SER A 11 11.98 35.53 -14.27
N ASP A 12 11.93 34.28 -14.72
CA ASP A 12 11.14 33.27 -14.08
C ASP A 12 11.65 33.11 -12.64
N THR A 13 11.04 33.85 -11.73
CA THR A 13 11.23 33.62 -10.30
C THR A 13 10.54 32.32 -9.99
N VAL A 14 11.32 31.24 -9.91
CA VAL A 14 10.83 29.95 -9.48
C VAL A 14 10.29 30.14 -8.05
N THR A 15 8.98 29.99 -7.87
CA THR A 15 8.38 30.03 -6.53
C THR A 15 8.66 28.69 -5.87
N GLU A 16 9.53 28.70 -4.86
CA GLU A 16 9.85 27.54 -4.05
C GLU A 16 9.51 27.80 -2.58
N ILE A 17 8.89 26.83 -1.95
CA ILE A 17 8.64 26.79 -0.51
C ILE A 17 9.62 25.76 0.04
N LYS A 18 10.59 26.18 0.85
CA LYS A 18 11.57 25.30 1.49
C LYS A 18 11.25 25.21 3.00
N ILE A 19 11.32 24.00 3.54
CA ILE A 19 11.08 23.68 4.95
C ILE A 19 12.30 22.91 5.44
N GLU A 20 13.06 23.47 6.36
CA GLU A 20 14.20 22.81 6.99
C GLU A 20 13.71 21.72 7.94
N ALA A 21 14.32 20.55 7.90
CA ALA A 21 13.84 19.38 8.66
C ALA A 21 13.89 19.60 10.16
N GLU A 22 14.87 20.35 10.67
CA GLU A 22 15.02 20.67 12.10
C GLU A 22 13.98 21.70 12.61
N SER A 23 13.18 22.30 11.72
CA SER A 23 12.14 23.28 12.08
C SER A 23 10.80 22.65 12.53
N TYR A 24 10.77 21.35 12.84
CA TYR A 24 9.58 20.67 13.30
C TYR A 24 9.01 21.29 14.60
N THR A 25 7.70 21.17 14.80
CA THR A 25 6.96 21.85 15.87
C THR A 25 6.46 20.94 16.98
N ASN A 26 6.44 19.63 16.75
CA ASN A 26 5.99 18.64 17.73
C ASN A 26 7.15 18.14 18.63
N THR A 27 6.81 17.34 19.63
CA THR A 27 7.80 16.67 20.48
C THR A 27 7.99 15.25 19.95
N VAL A 28 9.23 14.94 19.51
CA VAL A 28 9.61 13.64 18.95
C VAL A 28 11.04 13.33 19.39
N ASP A 29 11.38 12.06 19.52
CA ASP A 29 12.71 11.60 19.98
C ASP A 29 13.67 11.40 18.79
N VAL A 30 13.99 12.46 18.08
CA VAL A 30 14.93 12.48 16.97
C VAL A 30 16.23 13.18 17.36
N GLY A 31 17.33 12.86 16.68
CA GLY A 31 18.61 13.53 16.87
C GLY A 31 18.82 14.65 15.85
N LEU A 32 19.34 15.80 16.31
CA LEU A 32 19.86 16.82 15.40
C LEU A 32 21.32 16.56 15.12
N GLU A 33 21.69 16.59 13.85
CA GLU A 33 23.03 16.32 13.36
C GLU A 33 23.60 17.51 12.52
N ASN A 34 24.85 17.42 12.12
CA ASN A 34 25.56 18.43 11.31
C ASN A 34 25.51 19.85 11.89
N GLY A 35 25.58 19.98 13.22
CA GLY A 35 25.50 21.28 13.90
C GLY A 35 24.07 21.81 13.98
N ASP A 36 23.14 20.90 14.24
CA ASP A 36 21.70 21.15 14.38
C ASP A 36 20.99 21.63 13.10
N THR A 37 21.45 21.17 11.93
CA THR A 37 20.86 21.53 10.63
C THR A 37 20.21 20.37 9.89
N THR A 38 20.28 19.16 10.42
CA THR A 38 19.64 17.97 9.84
C THR A 38 19.03 17.10 10.91
N VAL A 39 18.03 16.34 10.57
CA VAL A 39 17.38 15.35 11.44
C VAL A 39 17.96 13.97 11.15
N GLY A 40 18.44 13.29 12.19
CA GLY A 40 18.84 11.88 12.19
C GLY A 40 18.18 11.13 13.32
N TYR A 41 18.48 9.84 13.45
CA TYR A 41 17.82 8.94 14.42
C TYR A 41 16.28 8.99 14.27
N PHE A 42 15.82 9.10 13.04
CA PHE A 42 14.41 9.16 12.70
C PHE A 42 13.90 7.73 12.54
N ASP A 43 13.43 7.15 13.66
CA ASP A 43 13.04 5.74 13.76
C ASP A 43 11.65 5.50 13.16
N GLY A 44 11.34 4.22 12.86
CA GLY A 44 10.05 3.85 12.25
C GLY A 44 8.86 4.20 13.14
N GLY A 45 7.84 4.81 12.54
CA GLY A 45 6.63 5.30 13.21
C GLY A 45 6.75 6.69 13.84
N GLU A 46 7.93 7.31 13.83
CA GLU A 46 8.06 8.70 14.27
C GLU A 46 7.56 9.69 13.23
N ILE A 47 7.04 10.81 13.68
CA ILE A 47 6.41 11.84 12.83
C ILE A 47 7.00 13.20 13.17
N LEU A 48 7.45 13.91 12.13
CA LEU A 48 7.84 15.32 12.18
C LEU A 48 6.68 16.18 11.68
N GLU A 49 6.29 17.20 12.42
CA GLU A 49 5.17 18.09 12.06
C GLU A 49 5.65 19.52 11.81
N TYR A 50 5.12 20.12 10.74
CA TYR A 50 5.46 21.46 10.27
C TYR A 50 4.20 22.24 9.88
N SER A 51 4.34 23.56 9.75
CA SER A 51 3.35 24.42 9.11
C SER A 51 4.03 25.26 8.03
N PHE A 52 3.40 25.36 6.86
CA PHE A 52 3.91 26.17 5.75
C PHE A 52 2.80 26.93 5.04
N THR A 53 3.13 27.94 4.28
CA THR A 53 2.15 28.78 3.58
C THR A 53 2.42 28.75 2.06
N VAL A 54 1.37 28.47 1.31
CA VAL A 54 1.30 28.59 -0.14
C VAL A 54 0.68 29.95 -0.47
N GLU A 55 1.43 30.83 -1.12
CA GLU A 55 0.90 32.16 -1.47
C GLU A 55 0.18 32.16 -2.82
N THR A 56 0.60 31.30 -3.74
CA THR A 56 0.03 31.21 -5.09
C THR A 56 -0.54 29.82 -5.33
N ALA A 57 -1.83 29.73 -5.69
CA ALA A 57 -2.43 28.46 -6.07
C ALA A 57 -1.77 27.89 -7.34
N GLY A 58 -1.50 26.59 -7.35
CA GLY A 58 -0.88 25.92 -8.49
C GLY A 58 -0.46 24.49 -8.22
N ASN A 59 0.29 23.93 -9.13
CA ASN A 59 0.88 22.59 -9.01
C ASN A 59 2.32 22.74 -8.51
N TYR A 60 2.71 21.97 -7.52
CA TYR A 60 4.01 22.05 -6.88
C TYR A 60 4.72 20.72 -6.93
N LEU A 61 5.90 20.66 -7.52
CA LEU A 61 6.79 19.50 -7.47
C LEU A 61 7.40 19.40 -6.08
N ALA A 62 7.12 18.31 -5.38
CA ALA A 62 7.75 18.02 -4.10
C ALA A 62 9.17 17.51 -4.28
N LYS A 63 10.08 17.90 -3.37
CA LYS A 63 11.46 17.43 -3.32
C LYS A 63 11.89 17.19 -1.88
N TYR A 64 12.72 16.18 -1.71
CA TYR A 64 13.18 15.69 -0.41
C TYR A 64 14.71 15.56 -0.44
N HIS A 65 15.41 16.23 0.46
CA HIS A 65 16.87 16.13 0.57
C HIS A 65 17.20 15.21 1.74
N VAL A 66 17.57 13.99 1.42
CA VAL A 66 17.62 12.86 2.36
C VAL A 66 18.90 12.04 2.18
N ALA A 67 19.27 11.33 3.25
CA ALA A 67 20.39 10.39 3.22
C ALA A 67 19.99 9.06 3.91
N SER A 68 20.53 7.95 3.42
CA SER A 68 20.41 6.63 4.02
C SER A 68 21.69 5.82 3.80
N ASN A 69 22.06 5.00 4.80
CA ASN A 69 23.31 4.21 4.76
C ASN A 69 23.09 2.72 4.99
N ASP A 70 21.88 2.27 5.31
CA ASP A 70 21.67 0.90 5.78
C ASP A 70 21.46 -0.13 4.66
N GLY A 71 21.46 0.32 3.39
CA GLY A 71 21.24 -0.54 2.21
C GLY A 71 19.83 -1.09 2.08
N LYS A 72 18.91 -0.61 2.91
CA LYS A 72 17.47 -0.74 2.75
C LYS A 72 16.98 0.51 2.03
N ASP A 73 15.83 0.44 1.46
CA ASP A 73 15.16 1.58 0.85
C ASP A 73 14.05 2.09 1.79
N PRO A 74 14.41 2.84 2.88
CA PRO A 74 13.44 3.27 3.87
C PRO A 74 12.39 4.19 3.27
N GLY A 75 11.17 4.12 3.80
CA GLY A 75 10.03 4.91 3.36
C GLY A 75 9.79 6.17 4.19
N LEU A 76 9.26 7.21 3.53
CA LEU A 76 8.65 8.36 4.19
C LEU A 76 7.23 8.55 3.67
N ASN A 77 6.26 8.65 4.57
CA ASN A 77 4.90 9.07 4.27
C ASN A 77 4.77 10.58 4.46
N ILE A 78 4.35 11.29 3.43
CA ILE A 78 4.20 12.74 3.42
C ILE A 78 2.71 13.10 3.44
N LYS A 79 2.23 13.73 4.50
CA LYS A 79 0.83 14.13 4.64
C LYS A 79 0.71 15.65 4.63
N ILE A 80 -0.30 16.15 3.91
CA ILE A 80 -0.68 17.57 3.89
C ILE A 80 -2.11 17.68 4.41
N ASP A 81 -2.33 18.44 5.46
CA ASP A 81 -3.61 18.56 6.18
C ASP A 81 -4.21 17.20 6.55
N GLY A 82 -3.34 16.26 6.95
CA GLY A 82 -3.72 14.89 7.35
C GLY A 82 -3.99 13.94 6.19
N SER A 83 -4.01 14.41 4.94
CA SER A 83 -4.18 13.57 3.76
C SER A 83 -2.83 13.16 3.19
N LEU A 84 -2.64 11.88 2.85
CA LEU A 84 -1.44 11.37 2.23
C LEU A 84 -1.23 12.08 0.86
N ALA A 85 -0.13 12.79 0.73
CA ALA A 85 0.20 13.58 -0.45
C ALA A 85 1.31 12.95 -1.29
N ASP A 86 2.26 12.24 -0.64
CA ASP A 86 3.35 11.54 -1.31
C ASP A 86 3.86 10.36 -0.47
N ILE A 87 4.47 9.39 -1.14
CA ILE A 87 5.20 8.27 -0.55
C ILE A 87 6.58 8.26 -1.19
N VAL A 88 7.60 8.38 -0.36
CA VAL A 88 8.98 8.52 -0.82
C VAL A 88 9.79 7.31 -0.40
N THR A 89 10.39 6.63 -1.37
CA THR A 89 11.41 5.61 -1.10
C THR A 89 12.78 6.26 -1.17
N VAL A 90 13.57 6.14 -0.12
CA VAL A 90 14.89 6.73 -0.01
C VAL A 90 15.95 5.69 -0.38
N PRO A 91 16.61 5.79 -1.54
CA PRO A 91 17.64 4.83 -1.92
C PRO A 91 18.85 4.94 -0.99
N ALA A 92 19.63 3.87 -0.90
CA ALA A 92 20.91 3.92 -0.19
C ALA A 92 21.83 4.99 -0.83
N THR A 93 22.11 6.05 -0.09
CA THR A 93 22.96 7.17 -0.57
C THR A 93 24.45 6.96 -0.29
N GLY A 94 24.80 5.87 0.42
CA GLY A 94 26.18 5.50 0.75
C GLY A 94 26.74 6.19 2.00
N GLY A 95 25.89 6.76 2.83
CA GLY A 95 26.29 7.34 4.12
C GLY A 95 25.27 8.31 4.67
N TRP A 96 25.15 8.36 6.00
CA TRP A 96 24.22 9.22 6.74
C TRP A 96 24.38 10.73 6.46
N GLY A 97 25.53 11.14 5.96
CA GLY A 97 25.82 12.54 5.55
C GLY A 97 25.86 12.74 4.04
N ASN A 98 25.56 11.71 3.25
CA ASN A 98 25.56 11.81 1.78
C ASN A 98 24.16 12.12 1.29
N PHE A 99 23.71 13.34 1.50
CA PHE A 99 22.37 13.76 1.10
C PHE A 99 22.20 13.81 -0.42
N GLN A 100 21.03 13.36 -0.88
CA GLN A 100 20.60 13.43 -2.26
C GLN A 100 19.18 14.01 -2.32
N THR A 101 18.90 14.76 -3.40
CA THR A 101 17.55 15.27 -3.64
C THR A 101 16.76 14.22 -4.42
N ILE A 102 15.64 13.81 -3.87
CA ILE A 102 14.66 12.94 -4.51
C ILE A 102 13.48 13.82 -4.95
N GLU A 103 13.07 13.69 -6.21
CA GLU A 103 11.84 14.31 -6.70
C GLU A 103 10.65 13.38 -6.37
N GLY A 104 9.64 13.98 -5.77
CA GLY A 104 8.40 13.34 -5.44
C GLY A 104 7.28 13.69 -6.43
N ARG A 105 6.06 13.70 -5.94
CA ARG A 105 4.86 13.97 -6.73
C ARG A 105 4.67 15.47 -7.01
N VAL A 106 3.87 15.76 -8.01
CA VAL A 106 3.34 17.11 -8.26
C VAL A 106 2.00 17.23 -7.55
N ILE A 107 1.92 18.12 -6.57
CA ILE A 107 0.78 18.29 -5.66
C ILE A 107 0.04 19.58 -6.02
N ALA A 108 -1.27 19.51 -6.27
CA ALA A 108 -2.10 20.70 -6.47
C ALA A 108 -2.40 21.34 -5.10
N MET A 109 -2.03 22.60 -4.92
CA MET A 109 -2.29 23.36 -3.70
C MET A 109 -2.96 24.71 -4.00
N SER A 110 -3.96 25.07 -3.22
CA SER A 110 -4.55 26.42 -3.21
C SER A 110 -3.68 27.36 -2.38
N ALA A 111 -3.89 28.68 -2.50
CA ALA A 111 -3.29 29.61 -1.57
C ALA A 111 -3.87 29.40 -0.15
N GLY A 112 -3.00 29.28 0.86
CA GLY A 112 -3.40 28.99 2.24
C GLY A 112 -2.24 28.49 3.09
N THR A 113 -2.51 28.26 4.36
CA THR A 113 -1.58 27.63 5.30
C THR A 113 -1.92 26.17 5.46
N TYR A 114 -0.91 25.32 5.43
CA TYR A 114 -1.01 23.85 5.47
C TYR A 114 -0.23 23.29 6.65
N ALA A 115 -0.72 22.17 7.19
CA ALA A 115 0.05 21.30 8.07
C ALA A 115 0.77 20.26 7.20
N LEU A 116 2.09 20.07 7.43
CA LEU A 116 2.86 18.99 6.83
C LEU A 116 3.24 18.01 7.94
N SER A 117 2.96 16.73 7.75
CA SER A 117 3.47 15.65 8.59
C SER A 117 4.35 14.73 7.73
N VAL A 118 5.54 14.42 8.24
CA VAL A 118 6.47 13.48 7.62
C VAL A 118 6.68 12.34 8.58
N GLU A 119 6.24 11.15 8.21
CA GLU A 119 6.38 9.93 8.99
C GLU A 119 7.52 9.08 8.42
N SER A 120 8.43 8.64 9.28
CA SER A 120 9.38 7.58 8.95
C SER A 120 8.70 6.23 9.04
N VAL A 121 8.66 5.47 7.94
CA VAL A 121 7.98 4.15 7.93
C VAL A 121 8.83 3.09 8.63
N ASP A 122 10.08 2.94 8.21
CA ASP A 122 10.97 1.85 8.65
C ASP A 122 12.19 2.32 9.45
N GLY A 123 12.34 3.62 9.63
CA GLY A 123 13.58 4.23 10.14
C GLY A 123 14.72 4.17 9.13
N GLY A 124 15.89 4.64 9.54
CA GLY A 124 17.09 4.57 8.70
C GLY A 124 17.21 5.66 7.64
N VAL A 125 16.62 6.83 7.88
CA VAL A 125 16.71 8.00 7.04
C VAL A 125 17.18 9.22 7.84
N ASN A 126 18.08 10.01 7.26
CA ASN A 126 18.40 11.36 7.70
C ASN A 126 17.78 12.35 6.74
N VAL A 127 17.25 13.46 7.26
CA VAL A 127 16.57 14.49 6.47
C VAL A 127 17.20 15.86 6.71
N ASP A 128 17.43 16.60 5.62
CA ASP A 128 17.95 17.98 5.64
C ASP A 128 16.81 18.99 5.38
N TRP A 129 16.04 18.81 4.30
CA TRP A 129 14.91 19.69 4.00
C TRP A 129 13.89 19.03 3.07
N TYR A 130 12.71 19.66 3.02
CA TYR A 130 11.65 19.43 2.05
C TYR A 130 11.44 20.69 1.23
N SER A 131 11.05 20.57 -0.05
CA SER A 131 10.60 21.73 -0.80
C SER A 131 9.45 21.44 -1.74
N PHE A 132 8.67 22.48 -2.05
CA PHE A 132 7.58 22.47 -3.00
C PHE A 132 7.83 23.58 -4.02
N THR A 133 8.12 23.19 -5.26
CA THR A 133 8.47 24.12 -6.34
C THR A 133 7.30 24.26 -7.31
N LEU A 134 6.78 25.47 -7.50
CA LEU A 134 5.71 25.74 -8.47
C LEU A 134 6.13 25.27 -9.87
N THR A 135 5.26 24.56 -10.56
CA THR A 135 5.52 23.94 -11.87
C THR A 135 4.29 23.99 -12.77
N ASP A 136 4.50 24.00 -14.08
CA ASP A 136 3.45 23.84 -15.08
C ASP A 136 3.07 22.38 -15.33
N ALA A 137 3.77 21.42 -14.71
CA ALA A 137 3.42 20.01 -14.79
C ALA A 137 2.03 19.75 -14.21
N ALA A 138 1.30 18.84 -14.80
CA ALA A 138 -0.01 18.42 -14.26
C ALA A 138 0.20 17.80 -12.85
N ALA A 139 -0.75 18.04 -11.96
CA ALA A 139 -0.75 17.37 -10.66
C ALA A 139 -0.75 15.85 -10.88
N SER A 140 0.06 15.16 -10.10
CA SER A 140 0.02 13.69 -10.03
C SER A 140 -1.35 13.26 -9.49
N GLU A 141 -1.83 12.10 -9.88
CA GLU A 141 -2.93 11.50 -9.11
C GLU A 141 -2.46 11.41 -7.65
N PRO A 142 -3.34 11.70 -6.67
CA PRO A 142 -2.95 11.53 -5.28
C PRO A 142 -2.44 10.10 -5.06
N PRO A 143 -1.45 9.89 -4.17
CA PRO A 143 -1.10 8.53 -3.78
C PRO A 143 -2.38 7.85 -3.29
N PRO A 144 -2.49 6.53 -3.44
CA PRO A 144 -3.59 5.78 -2.85
C PRO A 144 -3.77 6.28 -1.41
N SER A 145 -5.01 6.53 -0.98
CA SER A 145 -5.28 7.02 0.38
C SER A 145 -4.72 6.01 1.39
N GLU A 146 -4.47 6.44 2.62
CA GLU A 146 -4.05 5.51 3.70
C GLU A 146 -5.06 4.38 3.91
N SER A 147 -6.31 4.57 3.51
CA SER A 147 -7.32 3.53 3.41
C SER A 147 -7.10 2.58 2.23
N GLU A 148 -6.29 2.95 1.23
CA GLU A 148 -5.91 2.15 0.07
C GLU A 148 -4.50 1.55 0.21
N LEU A 149 -3.64 2.21 0.96
CA LEU A 149 -2.38 1.66 1.43
C LEU A 149 -2.66 1.08 2.81
N GLY A 150 -2.65 -0.22 2.94
CA GLY A 150 -2.70 -0.88 4.24
C GLY A 150 -1.55 -0.38 5.12
N THR A 151 -1.68 0.83 5.65
CA THR A 151 -0.72 1.46 6.54
C THR A 151 -0.56 0.61 7.76
N GLY A 152 0.62 0.02 7.88
CA GLY A 152 0.98 -0.85 8.98
C GLY A 152 -0.19 -1.72 9.36
N MET A 153 -0.59 -2.62 8.54
CA MET A 153 -1.59 -3.69 8.61
C MET A 153 -2.18 -4.05 10.00
N ASP A 154 -2.33 -3.05 10.88
CA ASP A 154 -2.86 -3.19 12.24
C ASP A 154 -4.31 -2.69 12.36
N ASN A 155 -5.04 -2.53 11.24
CA ASN A 155 -6.35 -1.90 11.20
C ASN A 155 -7.47 -2.88 10.82
N VAL A 156 -8.68 -2.57 11.33
CA VAL A 156 -9.93 -3.17 10.85
C VAL A 156 -10.20 -2.65 9.44
N LEU A 157 -10.35 -3.55 8.46
CA LEU A 157 -10.77 -3.16 7.11
C LEU A 157 -12.17 -2.55 7.16
N ASN A 158 -12.32 -1.38 6.54
CA ASN A 158 -13.64 -0.82 6.26
C ASN A 158 -14.13 -1.29 4.88
N ILE A 159 -15.43 -1.13 4.60
CA ILE A 159 -15.98 -1.36 3.26
C ILE A 159 -15.23 -0.47 2.28
N ASP A 160 -14.78 -1.05 1.17
CA ASP A 160 -13.97 -0.44 0.11
C ASP A 160 -12.45 -0.31 0.41
N GLU A 161 -11.97 -0.67 1.60
CA GLU A 161 -10.52 -0.79 1.84
C GLU A 161 -9.92 -2.02 1.14
N VAL A 162 -8.71 -1.87 0.61
CA VAL A 162 -8.03 -2.86 -0.23
C VAL A 162 -6.66 -3.18 0.33
N ILE A 163 -6.30 -4.47 0.31
CA ILE A 163 -4.89 -4.87 0.36
C ILE A 163 -4.47 -5.05 -1.10
N ASP A 164 -3.77 -4.07 -1.65
CA ASP A 164 -3.47 -3.95 -3.10
C ASP A 164 -2.04 -4.30 -3.49
N PHE A 165 -1.21 -4.68 -2.52
CA PHE A 165 0.20 -5.04 -2.69
C PHE A 165 1.07 -4.00 -3.41
N ASN A 166 0.62 -2.76 -3.56
CA ASN A 166 1.32 -1.70 -4.28
C ASN A 166 2.37 -0.96 -3.45
N SER A 167 2.42 -1.18 -2.14
CA SER A 167 3.48 -0.63 -1.29
C SER A 167 4.75 -1.47 -1.42
N MET A 168 5.83 -0.86 -1.86
CA MET A 168 7.15 -1.51 -1.91
C MET A 168 7.79 -1.65 -0.52
N THR A 169 7.24 -0.97 0.50
CA THR A 169 7.76 -0.94 1.87
C THR A 169 6.89 -1.69 2.86
N ALA A 170 5.64 -2.00 2.52
CA ALA A 170 4.76 -2.76 3.40
C ALA A 170 5.21 -4.23 3.50
N ASP A 171 5.41 -4.72 4.72
CA ASP A 171 5.51 -6.14 4.99
C ASP A 171 4.11 -6.76 4.98
N TYR A 172 3.70 -7.27 3.83
CA TYR A 172 2.42 -7.98 3.69
C TYR A 172 2.38 -9.32 4.44
N GLY A 173 3.47 -9.68 5.12
CA GLY A 173 3.54 -10.89 5.94
C GLY A 173 3.14 -12.15 5.16
N LEU A 174 3.60 -12.28 3.91
CA LEU A 174 3.34 -13.47 3.11
C LEU A 174 4.01 -14.67 3.78
N ASP A 175 3.21 -15.64 4.22
CA ASP A 175 3.67 -16.86 4.90
C ASP A 175 3.15 -18.09 4.12
N ASP A 176 4.04 -18.72 3.39
CA ASP A 176 3.75 -19.83 2.50
C ASP A 176 3.74 -21.18 3.23
N PHE A 177 2.80 -22.02 2.87
CA PHE A 177 2.72 -23.39 3.38
C PHE A 177 2.32 -24.39 2.27
N GLY A 178 2.58 -25.68 2.51
CA GLY A 178 2.29 -26.73 1.53
C GLY A 178 3.15 -26.64 0.26
N GLY A 179 4.26 -25.90 0.32
CA GLY A 179 5.22 -25.77 -0.78
C GLY A 179 4.90 -24.66 -1.78
N ASN A 180 3.96 -23.74 -1.48
CA ASN A 180 3.81 -22.51 -2.24
C ASN A 180 5.09 -21.67 -2.16
N ILE A 181 5.31 -20.83 -3.18
CA ILE A 181 6.34 -19.78 -3.17
C ILE A 181 5.66 -18.51 -3.65
N SER A 182 5.50 -17.55 -2.76
CA SER A 182 4.82 -16.27 -3.02
C SER A 182 5.80 -15.10 -2.99
N THR A 183 5.61 -14.15 -3.90
CA THR A 183 6.44 -12.95 -3.98
C THR A 183 5.61 -11.81 -4.58
N VAL A 184 5.77 -10.59 -4.06
CA VAL A 184 5.21 -9.39 -4.69
C VAL A 184 6.03 -9.05 -5.93
N VAL A 185 5.36 -8.92 -7.07
CA VAL A 185 5.96 -8.65 -8.39
C VAL A 185 5.11 -7.62 -9.14
N ALA A 186 5.67 -7.03 -10.19
CA ALA A 186 4.85 -6.23 -11.12
C ALA A 186 3.76 -7.10 -11.77
N ASP A 187 2.56 -6.56 -11.93
CA ASP A 187 1.46 -7.22 -12.66
C ASP A 187 1.91 -7.54 -14.10
N PRO A 188 1.80 -8.80 -14.56
CA PRO A 188 2.23 -9.18 -15.91
C PRO A 188 1.45 -8.48 -17.03
N THR A 189 0.30 -7.86 -16.71
CA THR A 189 -0.56 -7.14 -17.67
C THR A 189 -0.52 -5.63 -17.52
N ASP A 190 -0.05 -5.13 -16.37
CA ASP A 190 0.10 -3.70 -16.07
C ASP A 190 1.32 -3.47 -15.15
N ALA A 191 2.43 -3.05 -15.73
CA ALA A 191 3.69 -2.85 -15.00
C ALA A 191 3.65 -1.70 -13.97
N THR A 192 2.56 -0.92 -13.91
CA THR A 192 2.37 0.13 -12.90
C THR A 192 1.68 -0.37 -11.64
N ASN A 193 1.15 -1.59 -11.67
CA ASN A 193 0.53 -2.29 -10.55
C ASN A 193 1.46 -3.38 -10.01
N SER A 194 1.36 -3.70 -8.73
CA SER A 194 2.05 -4.82 -8.10
C SER A 194 1.05 -5.84 -7.59
N VAL A 195 1.40 -7.12 -7.69
CA VAL A 195 0.53 -8.25 -7.37
C VAL A 195 1.31 -9.34 -6.67
N VAL A 196 0.63 -10.25 -5.97
CA VAL A 196 1.27 -11.45 -5.44
C VAL A 196 1.33 -12.51 -6.53
N SER A 197 2.54 -12.91 -6.92
CA SER A 197 2.82 -14.11 -7.72
C SER A 197 2.93 -15.32 -6.80
N VAL A 198 2.24 -16.40 -7.12
CA VAL A 198 2.28 -17.67 -6.38
C VAL A 198 2.65 -18.80 -7.30
N ILE A 199 3.79 -19.45 -7.05
CA ILE A 199 4.10 -20.76 -7.64
C ILE A 199 3.46 -21.81 -6.74
N LYS A 200 2.47 -22.54 -7.29
CA LYS A 200 1.70 -23.51 -6.51
C LYS A 200 2.55 -24.71 -6.12
N GLY A 201 2.50 -25.02 -4.82
CA GLY A 201 3.15 -26.20 -4.24
C GLY A 201 2.49 -27.53 -4.62
N THR A 202 3.15 -28.62 -4.28
CA THR A 202 2.69 -29.98 -4.61
C THR A 202 1.57 -30.51 -3.68
N GLU A 203 1.35 -29.85 -2.55
CA GLU A 203 0.27 -30.23 -1.65
C GLU A 203 -1.07 -29.69 -2.15
N THR A 204 -2.11 -30.50 -2.09
CA THR A 204 -3.47 -30.12 -2.54
C THR A 204 -4.07 -28.98 -1.70
N TRP A 205 -3.56 -28.78 -0.49
CA TRP A 205 -3.95 -27.77 0.48
C TRP A 205 -2.91 -26.64 0.60
N SER A 206 -1.97 -26.54 -0.34
CA SER A 206 -0.97 -25.45 -0.31
C SER A 206 -1.65 -24.10 -0.43
N GLY A 207 -1.14 -23.12 0.32
CA GLY A 207 -1.71 -21.79 0.41
C GLY A 207 -0.67 -20.75 0.83
N THR A 208 -1.13 -19.51 0.88
CA THR A 208 -0.34 -18.35 1.30
C THR A 208 -1.16 -17.54 2.27
N THR A 209 -0.66 -17.35 3.48
CA THR A 209 -1.25 -16.45 4.47
C THR A 209 -0.80 -15.03 4.18
N VAL A 210 -1.72 -14.08 4.32
CA VAL A 210 -1.50 -12.65 4.17
C VAL A 210 -1.80 -11.96 5.50
N ALA A 211 -0.91 -11.06 5.93
CA ALA A 211 -1.15 -10.12 7.03
C ALA A 211 -1.59 -10.77 8.34
N ARG A 212 -1.02 -11.91 8.72
CA ARG A 212 -1.34 -12.62 9.98
C ARG A 212 -1.30 -11.68 11.19
N GLY A 213 -2.45 -11.50 11.87
CA GLY A 213 -2.58 -10.67 13.06
C GLY A 213 -2.42 -9.16 12.84
N LYS A 214 -2.33 -8.72 11.58
CA LYS A 214 -2.12 -7.30 11.23
C LYS A 214 -3.41 -6.60 10.77
N VAL A 215 -4.36 -7.33 10.22
CA VAL A 215 -5.61 -6.79 9.68
C VAL A 215 -6.78 -7.55 10.26
N VAL A 216 -7.77 -6.84 10.79
CA VAL A 216 -9.03 -7.44 11.24
C VAL A 216 -10.06 -7.37 10.11
N TYR A 217 -10.59 -8.52 9.74
CA TYR A 217 -11.63 -8.67 8.72
C TYR A 217 -13.01 -8.61 9.39
N PRO A 218 -13.79 -7.51 9.24
CA PRO A 218 -14.98 -7.25 10.03
C PRO A 218 -16.22 -7.99 9.49
N ILE A 219 -16.06 -9.26 9.10
CA ILE A 219 -17.17 -10.05 8.57
C ILE A 219 -18.23 -10.36 9.64
N THR A 220 -19.48 -10.28 9.24
CA THR A 220 -20.65 -10.60 10.07
C THR A 220 -21.68 -11.39 9.26
N GLU A 221 -22.68 -11.98 9.93
CA GLU A 221 -23.78 -12.65 9.22
C GLU A 221 -24.53 -11.72 8.26
N ALA A 222 -24.64 -10.43 8.58
CA ALA A 222 -25.30 -9.43 7.75
C ALA A 222 -24.40 -8.88 6.64
N ALA A 223 -23.08 -8.99 6.79
CA ALA A 223 -22.07 -8.44 5.89
C ALA A 223 -20.89 -9.42 5.75
N PRO A 224 -21.13 -10.62 5.13
CA PRO A 224 -20.16 -11.71 5.09
C PRO A 224 -19.22 -11.64 3.89
N GLY A 225 -19.24 -10.56 3.11
CA GLY A 225 -18.65 -10.50 1.78
C GLY A 225 -17.19 -10.05 1.77
N MET A 226 -16.37 -10.78 1.04
CA MET A 226 -15.04 -10.35 0.59
C MET A 226 -14.89 -10.56 -0.90
N SER A 227 -13.91 -9.89 -1.51
CA SER A 227 -13.50 -10.13 -2.89
C SER A 227 -11.99 -10.15 -3.01
N ILE A 228 -11.50 -10.81 -4.05
CA ILE A 228 -10.10 -10.84 -4.43
C ILE A 228 -9.99 -10.84 -5.96
N ARG A 229 -9.03 -10.14 -6.52
CA ARG A 229 -8.70 -10.19 -7.94
C ARG A 229 -7.74 -11.35 -8.19
N VAL A 230 -8.03 -12.22 -9.12
CA VAL A 230 -7.25 -13.43 -9.41
C VAL A 230 -6.94 -13.53 -10.89
N TRP A 231 -5.74 -13.94 -11.21
CA TRP A 231 -5.31 -14.39 -12.54
C TRP A 231 -4.90 -15.86 -12.45
N SER A 232 -5.50 -16.69 -13.27
CA SER A 232 -5.22 -18.13 -13.31
C SER A 232 -4.85 -18.57 -14.71
N PRO A 233 -3.89 -19.50 -14.87
CA PRO A 233 -3.58 -20.09 -16.19
C PRO A 233 -4.74 -20.87 -16.78
N GLU A 234 -5.68 -21.35 -15.95
CA GLU A 234 -6.83 -22.18 -16.33
C GLU A 234 -8.12 -21.63 -15.72
N ALA A 235 -9.24 -21.78 -16.42
CA ALA A 235 -10.57 -21.56 -15.89
C ALA A 235 -11.06 -22.80 -15.12
N GLY A 236 -12.02 -22.59 -14.21
CA GLY A 236 -12.65 -23.68 -13.46
C GLY A 236 -11.84 -24.16 -12.26
N ILE A 237 -10.80 -23.44 -11.85
CA ILE A 237 -10.07 -23.77 -10.61
C ILE A 237 -10.82 -23.26 -9.38
N THR A 238 -10.74 -24.00 -8.29
CA THR A 238 -11.26 -23.57 -7.00
C THR A 238 -10.26 -22.63 -6.32
N VAL A 239 -10.71 -21.44 -6.00
CA VAL A 239 -10.01 -20.51 -5.10
C VAL A 239 -10.73 -20.53 -3.76
N LYS A 240 -10.00 -20.79 -2.68
CA LYS A 240 -10.55 -20.82 -1.32
C LYS A 240 -9.95 -19.66 -0.54
N LEU A 241 -10.78 -18.94 0.21
CA LEU A 241 -10.35 -18.06 1.29
C LEU A 241 -10.65 -18.68 2.64
N LYS A 242 -9.72 -18.57 3.56
CA LYS A 242 -9.85 -18.95 4.95
C LYS A 242 -9.54 -17.76 5.83
N LEU A 243 -10.45 -17.42 6.72
CA LEU A 243 -10.22 -16.46 7.80
C LEU A 243 -10.03 -17.20 9.12
N GLU A 244 -9.06 -16.75 9.90
CA GLU A 244 -8.68 -17.36 11.19
C GLU A 244 -8.44 -16.28 12.24
N GLU A 245 -8.53 -16.65 13.49
CA GLU A 245 -7.99 -15.89 14.63
C GLU A 245 -6.52 -16.27 14.84
N SER A 246 -5.60 -15.31 14.79
CA SER A 246 -4.15 -15.53 14.81
C SER A 246 -3.64 -16.28 16.04
N GLY A 247 -4.33 -16.18 17.14
CA GLY A 247 -4.02 -16.89 18.38
C GLY A 247 -4.66 -18.29 18.51
N ASN A 248 -5.62 -18.64 17.63
CA ASN A 248 -6.38 -19.86 17.72
C ASN A 248 -6.94 -20.29 16.35
N ALA A 249 -6.19 -21.10 15.62
CA ALA A 249 -6.55 -21.57 14.27
C ALA A 249 -7.82 -22.45 14.20
N ASP A 250 -8.33 -22.95 15.33
CA ASP A 250 -9.61 -23.65 15.38
C ASP A 250 -10.81 -22.68 15.20
N ASN A 251 -10.58 -21.39 15.49
CA ASN A 251 -11.52 -20.31 15.24
C ASN A 251 -11.36 -19.83 13.79
N SER A 252 -11.96 -20.54 12.85
CA SER A 252 -11.82 -20.25 11.42
C SER A 252 -13.13 -20.40 10.66
N VAL A 253 -13.21 -19.78 9.49
CA VAL A 253 -14.26 -19.98 8.50
C VAL A 253 -13.64 -19.99 7.11
N GLU A 254 -14.13 -20.86 6.24
CA GLU A 254 -13.65 -21.04 4.88
C GLU A 254 -14.78 -20.93 3.88
N THR A 255 -14.52 -20.32 2.72
CA THR A 255 -15.47 -20.30 1.61
C THR A 255 -14.74 -20.37 0.27
N ASP A 256 -15.44 -20.83 -0.76
CA ASP A 256 -14.86 -21.14 -2.08
C ASP A 256 -15.51 -20.28 -3.16
N ALA A 257 -14.72 -19.94 -4.19
CA ALA A 257 -15.19 -19.43 -5.47
C ALA A 257 -14.45 -20.15 -6.61
N VAL A 258 -15.04 -20.16 -7.79
CA VAL A 258 -14.46 -20.84 -8.97
C VAL A 258 -14.16 -19.82 -10.05
N THR A 259 -12.97 -19.89 -10.64
CA THR A 259 -12.59 -19.01 -11.74
C THR A 259 -13.39 -19.34 -13.01
N THR A 260 -13.79 -18.31 -13.74
CA THR A 260 -14.49 -18.44 -15.03
C THR A 260 -13.59 -18.13 -16.22
N LYS A 261 -12.45 -17.50 -15.98
CA LYS A 261 -11.49 -17.08 -16.98
C LYS A 261 -10.18 -17.84 -16.89
N ALA A 262 -9.48 -17.93 -18.01
CA ALA A 262 -8.12 -18.43 -18.11
C ALA A 262 -7.23 -17.34 -18.70
N GLN A 263 -6.06 -17.10 -18.09
CA GLN A 263 -5.06 -16.11 -18.53
C GLN A 263 -5.60 -14.67 -18.63
N GLU A 264 -6.62 -14.37 -17.84
CA GLU A 264 -7.21 -13.06 -17.69
C GLU A 264 -7.49 -12.79 -16.20
N TRP A 265 -7.45 -11.53 -15.80
CA TRP A 265 -7.87 -11.10 -14.49
C TRP A 265 -9.40 -11.18 -14.34
N GLU A 266 -9.85 -11.65 -13.17
CA GLU A 266 -11.24 -11.60 -12.74
C GLU A 266 -11.34 -11.33 -11.24
N THR A 267 -12.39 -10.67 -10.83
CA THR A 267 -12.70 -10.46 -9.42
C THR A 267 -13.63 -11.56 -8.95
N LEU A 268 -13.16 -12.35 -7.98
CA LEU A 268 -13.95 -13.38 -7.32
C LEU A 268 -14.59 -12.81 -6.05
N VAL A 269 -15.82 -13.18 -5.80
CA VAL A 269 -16.58 -12.78 -4.60
C VAL A 269 -16.81 -13.99 -3.71
N PHE A 270 -16.57 -13.80 -2.42
CA PHE A 270 -16.63 -14.82 -1.38
C PHE A 270 -17.70 -14.46 -0.36
N ASP A 271 -18.57 -15.43 -0.06
CA ASP A 271 -19.69 -15.30 0.87
C ASP A 271 -19.44 -16.19 2.09
N PHE A 272 -18.89 -15.62 3.14
CA PHE A 272 -18.58 -16.35 4.38
C PHE A 272 -19.82 -16.79 5.16
N SER A 273 -21.03 -16.37 4.77
CA SER A 273 -22.27 -16.97 5.28
C SER A 273 -22.54 -18.37 4.71
N LYS A 274 -21.77 -18.78 3.68
CA LYS A 274 -21.83 -20.08 3.00
C LYS A 274 -20.47 -20.77 3.13
N PRO A 275 -20.17 -21.35 4.28
CA PRO A 275 -18.88 -22.01 4.49
C PRO A 275 -18.73 -23.22 3.55
N SER A 276 -17.46 -23.52 3.17
CA SER A 276 -17.13 -24.73 2.41
C SER A 276 -17.59 -25.98 3.15
N GLU A 277 -18.00 -27.00 2.40
CA GLU A 277 -18.48 -28.25 2.97
C GLU A 277 -17.47 -28.88 3.95
N GLY A 278 -17.91 -29.20 5.14
CA GLY A 278 -17.08 -29.81 6.18
C GLY A 278 -16.24 -28.84 6.99
N THR A 279 -16.38 -27.53 6.76
CA THR A 279 -15.69 -26.48 7.55
C THR A 279 -16.63 -25.80 8.55
N SER A 280 -16.09 -25.04 9.50
CA SER A 280 -16.87 -24.35 10.52
C SER A 280 -17.69 -23.22 9.92
N ALA A 281 -18.87 -22.98 10.47
CA ALA A 281 -19.63 -21.76 10.18
C ALA A 281 -18.95 -20.55 10.81
N MET A 282 -19.18 -19.38 10.21
CA MET A 282 -18.75 -18.11 10.77
C MET A 282 -19.32 -17.91 12.19
N ASN A 283 -18.50 -17.37 13.08
CA ASN A 283 -18.89 -17.06 14.44
C ASN A 283 -18.55 -15.61 14.77
N ALA A 284 -19.55 -14.79 15.01
CA ALA A 284 -19.40 -13.36 15.27
C ALA A 284 -18.65 -13.02 16.58
N SER A 285 -18.37 -14.01 17.44
CA SER A 285 -17.55 -13.82 18.64
C SER A 285 -16.05 -13.99 18.41
N HIS A 286 -15.64 -14.46 17.23
CA HIS A 286 -14.24 -14.61 16.86
C HIS A 286 -13.71 -13.33 16.23
N VAL A 287 -12.43 -13.06 16.43
CA VAL A 287 -11.72 -11.97 15.76
C VAL A 287 -10.93 -12.57 14.60
N TYR A 288 -11.42 -12.37 13.39
CA TYR A 288 -10.75 -12.86 12.19
C TYR A 288 -9.68 -11.86 11.76
N ASP A 289 -8.42 -12.15 12.02
CA ASP A 289 -7.27 -11.27 11.75
C ASP A 289 -6.17 -11.95 10.93
N THR A 290 -6.47 -13.08 10.32
CA THR A 290 -5.55 -13.84 9.47
C THR A 290 -6.31 -14.34 8.25
N LEU A 291 -5.83 -13.99 7.06
CA LEU A 291 -6.36 -14.46 5.80
C LEU A 291 -5.37 -15.43 5.15
N SER A 292 -5.85 -16.58 4.70
CA SER A 292 -5.11 -17.49 3.83
C SER A 292 -5.82 -17.66 2.49
N VAL A 293 -5.04 -17.57 1.40
CA VAL A 293 -5.47 -17.73 0.01
C VAL A 293 -4.98 -19.06 -0.52
N PHE A 294 -5.89 -19.88 -1.05
CA PHE A 294 -5.55 -21.16 -1.66
C PHE A 294 -5.96 -21.12 -3.13
N LEU A 295 -4.99 -21.14 -4.01
CA LEU A 295 -5.21 -21.19 -5.46
C LEU A 295 -5.23 -22.63 -5.93
N ASN A 296 -6.20 -22.99 -6.78
CA ASN A 296 -6.44 -24.35 -7.27
C ASN A 296 -6.52 -25.37 -6.11
N PHE A 297 -7.35 -25.05 -5.10
CA PHE A 297 -7.55 -25.90 -3.91
C PHE A 297 -8.05 -27.27 -4.30
N GLY A 298 -7.53 -28.31 -3.64
CA GLY A 298 -7.86 -29.71 -3.93
C GLY A 298 -7.01 -30.36 -5.01
N SER A 299 -6.17 -29.57 -5.73
CA SER A 299 -5.27 -30.06 -6.77
C SER A 299 -3.82 -29.86 -6.39
N ALA A 300 -2.96 -30.83 -6.69
CA ALA A 300 -1.51 -30.67 -6.55
C ALA A 300 -0.98 -29.75 -7.66
N GLY A 301 -0.11 -28.80 -7.28
CA GLY A 301 0.57 -27.96 -8.27
C GLY A 301 1.68 -28.72 -9.02
N THR A 302 1.92 -28.35 -10.26
CA THR A 302 3.05 -28.82 -11.09
C THR A 302 3.97 -27.65 -11.49
N SER A 303 4.02 -26.60 -10.64
CA SER A 303 4.77 -25.34 -10.78
C SER A 303 4.06 -24.28 -11.64
N GLU A 304 2.75 -24.34 -11.75
CA GLU A 304 1.97 -23.26 -12.35
C GLU A 304 2.07 -21.99 -11.51
N THR A 305 2.09 -20.86 -12.20
CA THR A 305 2.06 -19.53 -11.57
C THR A 305 0.65 -18.98 -11.63
N TYR A 306 0.19 -18.53 -10.49
CA TYR A 306 -1.05 -17.80 -10.29
C TYR A 306 -0.71 -16.41 -9.77
N TYR A 307 -1.64 -15.47 -9.90
CA TYR A 307 -1.50 -14.16 -9.28
C TYR A 307 -2.76 -13.79 -8.55
N PHE A 308 -2.63 -13.05 -7.46
CA PHE A 308 -3.77 -12.42 -6.80
C PHE A 308 -3.43 -11.00 -6.34
N ASP A 309 -4.50 -10.21 -6.15
CA ASP A 309 -4.43 -8.79 -5.86
C ASP A 309 -5.76 -8.30 -5.29
N ASP A 310 -5.84 -7.04 -4.85
CA ASP A 310 -7.08 -6.37 -4.47
C ASP A 310 -7.93 -7.19 -3.49
N VAL A 311 -7.36 -7.57 -2.35
CA VAL A 311 -8.15 -8.21 -1.28
C VAL A 311 -9.03 -7.15 -0.61
N ARG A 312 -10.36 -7.29 -0.70
CA ARG A 312 -11.34 -6.32 -0.21
C ARG A 312 -12.35 -6.93 0.73
N TYR A 313 -12.74 -6.17 1.77
CA TYR A 313 -14.00 -6.36 2.45
C TYR A 313 -15.10 -5.60 1.71
N ILE A 314 -16.13 -6.30 1.25
CA ILE A 314 -17.24 -5.71 0.46
C ILE A 314 -18.56 -5.63 1.23
N GLY A 315 -18.59 -6.11 2.48
CA GLY A 315 -19.80 -6.11 3.29
C GLY A 315 -20.85 -7.08 2.77
N VAL A 316 -21.93 -6.56 2.18
CA VAL A 316 -23.04 -7.38 1.67
C VAL A 316 -22.67 -7.99 0.31
N VAL A 317 -22.87 -9.31 0.18
CA VAL A 317 -22.63 -10.00 -1.10
C VAL A 317 -23.67 -9.58 -2.15
N PRO A 318 -23.24 -9.14 -3.36
CA PRO A 318 -24.18 -8.76 -4.41
C PRO A 318 -25.08 -9.93 -4.84
N PRO A 319 -26.38 -9.70 -5.11
CA PRO A 319 -27.33 -10.76 -5.47
C PRO A 319 -26.96 -11.60 -6.72
N SER A 320 -26.19 -11.02 -7.64
CA SER A 320 -25.76 -11.70 -8.87
C SER A 320 -24.77 -12.84 -8.64
N VAL A 321 -24.08 -12.86 -7.49
CA VAL A 321 -23.13 -13.91 -7.13
C VAL A 321 -23.79 -15.02 -6.33
N ALA A 322 -24.88 -14.71 -5.63
CA ALA A 322 -25.67 -15.68 -4.88
C ALA A 322 -26.38 -16.72 -5.77
N ALA A 323 -26.60 -16.39 -7.06
CA ALA A 323 -27.31 -17.27 -8.00
C ALA A 323 -26.40 -18.26 -8.76
N SER A 324 -25.10 -18.02 -8.85
CA SER A 324 -24.16 -18.92 -9.55
C SER A 324 -23.65 -20.10 -8.71
N ALA A 325 -24.02 -20.17 -7.43
CA ALA A 325 -23.67 -21.26 -6.52
C ALA A 325 -24.75 -22.38 -6.44
N LEU A 326 -25.75 -22.36 -7.34
CA LEU A 326 -26.90 -23.29 -7.30
C LEU A 326 -27.11 -24.08 -8.62
N GLU A 327 -26.08 -24.26 -9.47
CA GLU A 327 -26.17 -25.23 -10.58
C GLU A 327 -25.06 -26.30 -10.48
#